data_7af5985a43da07f6df17bf1a286f8acd
#
_entry.id   7af5985a43da07f6df17bf1a286f8acd
#
_cell.length_a   1.000
_cell.length_b   1.000
_cell.length_c   1.000
_cell.angle_alpha   90.00
_cell.angle_beta   90.00
_cell.angle_gamma   90.00
#
_symmetry.space_group_name_H-M   'P 1'
#
loop_
_entity.id
_entity.type
_entity.pdbx_description
1 polymer ?
#
loop_
_entity_poly.entity_id
_entity_poly.type
_entity_poly.pdbx_seq_one_letter_code
_entity_poly.pdbx_strand_id
1 'polypeptide(L)'
;MPRIADYVILADAWVIQADQDTIEFNLPANVSVASRSVLGFMLDVDNNGELTLKIRLNGHEVWSWHYSDESRHPVRYFQEVIGGSVLRSGGNVFSFDVSSGELNFVQISDAVLWIQVDV
;
A
#
# COMPACT_ATOMS: atom_id res chain seq x y z
N MET A 1 5.82 -18.41 21.76
CA MET A 1 4.93 -19.01 20.78
C MET A 1 5.55 -18.86 19.39
N PRO A 2 5.65 -19.94 18.65
CA PRO A 2 6.12 -19.80 17.27
C PRO A 2 5.09 -19.04 16.43
N ARG A 3 5.60 -18.30 15.46
CA ARG A 3 4.80 -17.60 14.46
C ARG A 3 5.28 -18.01 13.09
N ILE A 4 4.39 -17.93 12.12
CA ILE A 4 4.74 -18.14 10.73
C ILE A 4 4.44 -16.88 9.93
N ALA A 5 5.15 -16.72 8.84
CA ALA A 5 4.87 -15.66 7.89
C ALA A 5 3.75 -16.11 6.95
N ASP A 6 2.86 -15.19 6.64
CA ASP A 6 1.82 -15.36 5.65
C ASP A 6 1.69 -14.06 4.88
N TYR A 7 0.88 -14.05 3.84
CA TYR A 7 0.73 -12.87 3.01
C TYR A 7 -0.69 -12.73 2.49
N VAL A 8 -1.05 -11.50 2.17
CA VAL A 8 -2.31 -11.15 1.51
C VAL A 8 -1.97 -10.33 0.28
N ILE A 9 -2.54 -10.71 -0.87
CA ILE A 9 -2.43 -9.92 -2.09
C ILE A 9 -3.52 -8.85 -2.04
N LEU A 10 -3.09 -7.59 -2.00
CA LEU A 10 -4.01 -6.46 -1.95
C LEU A 10 -4.48 -6.04 -3.34
N ALA A 11 -3.58 -6.08 -4.31
CA ALA A 11 -3.91 -5.71 -5.69
C ALA A 11 -2.93 -6.35 -6.67
N ASP A 12 -3.44 -6.83 -7.79
CA ASP A 12 -2.61 -7.31 -8.91
C ASP A 12 -2.20 -6.14 -9.81
N ALA A 13 -3.18 -5.34 -10.24
CA ALA A 13 -2.97 -4.16 -11.04
C ALA A 13 -4.10 -3.18 -10.73
N TRP A 14 -3.77 -2.10 -10.07
CA TRP A 14 -4.76 -1.14 -9.59
C TRP A 14 -4.42 0.23 -10.16
N VAL A 15 -5.18 0.65 -11.16
CA VAL A 15 -5.05 1.99 -11.76
C VAL A 15 -5.83 2.96 -10.90
N ILE A 16 -5.14 3.98 -10.41
CA ILE A 16 -5.75 5.01 -9.58
C ILE A 16 -6.46 6.01 -10.50
N GLN A 17 -7.77 6.15 -10.34
CA GLN A 17 -8.61 6.96 -11.20
C GLN A 17 -9.20 8.18 -10.51
N ALA A 18 -8.96 8.33 -9.22
CA ALA A 18 -9.47 9.43 -8.41
C ALA A 18 -8.39 9.90 -7.45
N ASP A 19 -8.61 11.06 -6.84
CA ASP A 19 -7.68 11.60 -5.84
C ASP A 19 -7.52 10.69 -4.64
N GLN A 20 -8.52 9.85 -4.39
CA GLN A 20 -8.49 8.86 -3.33
C GLN A 20 -9.18 7.59 -3.79
N ASP A 21 -8.57 6.45 -3.47
CA ASP A 21 -9.13 5.15 -3.79
C ASP A 21 -8.84 4.17 -2.65
N THR A 22 -9.73 3.21 -2.41
CA THR A 22 -9.63 2.31 -1.27
C THR A 22 -9.87 0.86 -1.66
N ILE A 23 -9.22 -0.02 -0.91
CA ILE A 23 -9.47 -1.47 -0.97
C ILE A 23 -9.70 -1.95 0.46
N GLU A 24 -10.78 -2.70 0.66
CA GLU A 24 -11.04 -3.38 1.92
C GLU A 24 -10.49 -4.80 1.84
N PHE A 25 -9.88 -5.26 2.92
CA PHE A 25 -9.35 -6.63 3.00
C PHE A 25 -9.46 -7.16 4.42
N ASN A 26 -9.43 -8.47 4.54
CA ASN A 26 -9.54 -9.14 5.84
C ASN A 26 -8.25 -9.87 6.18
N LEU A 27 -7.90 -9.83 7.46
CA LEU A 27 -6.81 -10.61 8.01
C LEU A 27 -7.37 -11.70 8.91
N PRO A 28 -6.67 -12.84 9.02
CA PRO A 28 -7.14 -13.94 9.87
C PRO A 28 -7.16 -13.55 11.35
N ALA A 29 -8.00 -14.25 12.12
CA ALA A 29 -8.14 -13.98 13.55
C ALA A 29 -6.83 -14.18 14.33
N ASN A 30 -5.94 -15.03 13.84
CA ASN A 30 -4.66 -15.32 14.49
C ASN A 30 -3.52 -14.42 14.01
N VAL A 31 -3.80 -13.34 13.29
CA VAL A 31 -2.78 -12.39 12.91
C VAL A 31 -2.15 -11.77 14.16
N SER A 32 -0.84 -11.63 14.16
CA SER A 32 -0.13 -10.99 15.27
C SER A 32 -0.09 -9.49 15.03
N VAL A 33 -1.09 -8.77 15.52
CA VAL A 33 -1.25 -7.33 15.26
C VAL A 33 -0.19 -6.47 15.94
N ALA A 34 0.49 -6.98 16.96
CA ALA A 34 1.59 -6.29 17.61
C ALA A 34 2.90 -6.43 16.84
N SER A 35 2.99 -7.37 15.92
CA SER A 35 4.19 -7.60 15.11
C SER A 35 4.23 -6.65 13.95
N ARG A 36 5.45 -6.35 13.51
CA ARG A 36 5.64 -5.56 12.29
C ARG A 36 5.28 -6.39 11.07
N SER A 37 4.74 -5.72 10.08
CA SER A 37 4.41 -6.30 8.78
C SER A 37 5.19 -5.57 7.70
N VAL A 38 5.22 -6.12 6.49
CA VAL A 38 5.90 -5.48 5.36
C VAL A 38 4.92 -5.35 4.21
N LEU A 39 4.76 -4.13 3.74
CA LEU A 39 4.01 -3.84 2.52
C LEU A 39 4.99 -3.73 1.36
N GLY A 40 4.78 -4.52 0.31
CA GLY A 40 5.55 -4.43 -0.92
C GLY A 40 4.64 -4.17 -2.10
N PHE A 41 5.07 -3.33 -3.04
CA PHE A 41 4.28 -3.04 -4.24
C PHE A 41 5.16 -2.48 -5.34
N MET A 42 4.71 -2.65 -6.58
CA MET A 42 5.29 -1.99 -7.74
C MET A 42 4.51 -0.73 -8.06
N LEU A 43 5.21 0.33 -8.41
CA LEU A 43 4.61 1.60 -8.78
C LEU A 43 5.02 1.97 -10.18
N ASP A 44 4.03 2.29 -11.02
CA ASP A 44 4.22 2.80 -12.37
C ASP A 44 3.54 4.15 -12.47
N VAL A 45 4.31 5.19 -12.76
CA VAL A 45 3.81 6.56 -12.87
C VAL A 45 4.20 7.13 -14.23
N ASP A 46 3.20 7.66 -14.94
CA ASP A 46 3.38 8.39 -16.18
C ASP A 46 2.48 9.62 -16.12
N ASN A 47 3.01 10.66 -15.50
CA ASN A 47 2.22 11.84 -15.18
C ASN A 47 2.90 13.11 -15.67
N ASN A 48 2.09 14.05 -16.18
CA ASN A 48 2.53 15.37 -16.57
C ASN A 48 2.37 16.33 -15.39
N GLY A 49 3.47 16.65 -14.71
CA GLY A 49 3.44 17.52 -13.57
C GLY A 49 3.58 16.79 -12.24
N GLU A 50 3.73 17.59 -11.21
CA GLU A 50 3.99 17.08 -9.87
C GLU A 50 2.80 16.37 -9.26
N LEU A 51 3.08 15.35 -8.48
CA LEU A 51 2.10 14.72 -7.63
C LEU A 51 2.73 14.18 -6.35
N THR A 52 1.92 14.07 -5.33
CA THR A 52 2.29 13.42 -4.07
C THR A 52 1.40 12.21 -3.88
N LEU A 53 2.03 11.08 -3.61
CA LEU A 53 1.35 9.81 -3.41
C LEU A 53 1.46 9.43 -1.93
N LYS A 54 0.36 8.97 -1.36
CA LYS A 54 0.34 8.49 0.03
C LYS A 54 -0.45 7.21 0.14
N ILE A 55 0.06 6.31 0.95
CA ILE A 55 -0.66 5.08 1.33
C ILE A 55 -1.01 5.16 2.80
N ARG A 56 -2.27 4.85 3.10
CA ARG A 56 -2.75 4.70 4.47
C ARG A 56 -3.29 3.30 4.70
N LEU A 57 -2.99 2.78 5.87
CA LEU A 57 -3.61 1.56 6.37
C LEU A 57 -4.42 1.94 7.61
N ASN A 58 -5.74 1.69 7.56
CA ASN A 58 -6.66 2.04 8.64
C ASN A 58 -6.54 3.51 9.07
N GLY A 59 -6.33 4.40 8.12
CA GLY A 59 -6.17 5.83 8.37
C GLY A 59 -4.77 6.28 8.78
N HIS A 60 -3.84 5.36 9.00
CA HIS A 60 -2.46 5.68 9.35
C HIS A 60 -1.61 5.79 8.08
N GLU A 61 -0.93 6.91 7.89
CA GLU A 61 -0.01 7.07 6.79
C GLU A 61 1.21 6.16 7.00
N VAL A 62 1.45 5.26 6.05
CA VAL A 62 2.54 4.29 6.12
C VAL A 62 3.60 4.52 5.07
N TRP A 63 3.28 5.28 4.03
CA TRP A 63 4.20 5.59 2.95
C TRP A 63 3.76 6.86 2.24
N SER A 64 4.75 7.66 1.81
CA SER A 64 4.51 8.82 0.94
C SER A 64 5.66 9.02 -0.02
N TRP A 65 5.36 9.56 -1.19
CA TRP A 65 6.35 9.81 -2.23
C TRP A 65 5.93 11.00 -3.07
N HIS A 66 6.90 11.84 -3.38
CA HIS A 66 6.69 13.01 -4.21
C HIS A 66 7.32 12.80 -5.58
N TYR A 67 6.51 12.94 -6.62
CA TYR A 67 6.93 12.88 -8.01
C TYR A 67 7.03 14.30 -8.55
N SER A 68 8.22 14.74 -8.91
CA SER A 68 8.46 16.10 -9.38
C SER A 68 8.85 16.19 -10.84
N ASP A 69 9.00 15.07 -11.50
CA ASP A 69 9.43 15.01 -12.91
C ASP A 69 8.23 14.92 -13.84
N GLU A 70 8.38 15.41 -15.05
CA GLU A 70 7.34 15.36 -16.07
C GLU A 70 7.54 14.21 -17.05
N SER A 71 8.54 13.38 -16.84
CA SER A 71 8.79 12.22 -17.67
C SER A 71 8.33 10.95 -16.98
N ARG A 72 8.17 9.88 -17.77
CA ARG A 72 7.81 8.59 -17.23
C ARG A 72 8.94 8.02 -16.37
N HIS A 73 8.61 7.62 -15.18
CA HIS A 73 9.52 6.89 -14.33
C HIS A 73 9.52 5.40 -14.69
N PRO A 74 10.67 4.73 -14.57
CA PRO A 74 10.66 3.28 -14.65
C PRO A 74 9.83 2.69 -13.51
N VAL A 75 9.23 1.53 -13.74
CA VAL A 75 8.51 0.81 -12.70
C VAL A 75 9.47 0.49 -11.56
N ARG A 76 9.05 0.78 -10.34
CA ARG A 76 9.85 0.57 -9.14
C ARG A 76 9.11 -0.27 -8.13
N TYR A 77 9.88 -1.05 -7.40
CA TYR A 77 9.36 -1.79 -6.26
C TYR A 77 9.69 -1.06 -4.96
N PHE A 78 8.67 -0.86 -4.14
CA PHE A 78 8.80 -0.25 -2.83
C PHE A 78 8.45 -1.26 -1.75
N GLN A 79 9.18 -1.18 -0.63
CA GLN A 79 8.85 -1.94 0.57
C GLN A 79 8.79 -0.98 1.74
N GLU A 80 7.80 -1.19 2.61
CA GLU A 80 7.62 -0.38 3.80
C GLU A 80 7.30 -1.26 5.00
N VAL A 81 7.99 -1.02 6.09
CA VAL A 81 7.72 -1.71 7.34
C VAL A 81 6.54 -1.03 8.03
N ILE A 82 5.52 -1.80 8.32
CA ILE A 82 4.32 -1.32 8.98
C ILE A 82 4.48 -1.53 10.49
N GLY A 83 4.33 -0.46 11.26
CA GLY A 83 4.43 -0.52 12.71
C GLY A 83 3.36 -1.42 13.33
N GLY A 84 3.66 -1.95 14.51
CA GLY A 84 2.70 -2.76 15.24
C GLY A 84 1.43 -1.95 15.57
N SER A 85 0.30 -2.64 15.64
CA SER A 85 -1.01 -2.08 15.99
C SER A 85 -1.66 -1.19 14.92
N VAL A 86 -1.08 -1.07 13.72
CA VAL A 86 -1.73 -0.42 12.58
C VAL A 86 -2.79 -1.32 11.96
N LEU A 87 -2.46 -2.60 11.83
CA LEU A 87 -3.37 -3.61 11.29
C LEU A 87 -4.26 -4.19 12.40
N ARG A 88 -5.39 -4.76 12.00
CA ARG A 88 -6.36 -5.42 12.88
C ARG A 88 -6.62 -6.83 12.38
N SER A 89 -7.03 -7.71 13.29
CA SER A 89 -7.69 -8.94 12.86
C SER A 89 -9.05 -8.57 12.26
N GLY A 90 -9.48 -9.30 11.25
CA GLY A 90 -10.73 -8.98 10.53
C GLY A 90 -10.53 -7.86 9.52
N GLY A 91 -11.44 -6.91 9.49
CA GLY A 91 -11.51 -5.89 8.45
C GLY A 91 -10.45 -4.81 8.55
N ASN A 92 -9.81 -4.53 7.42
CA ASN A 92 -8.80 -3.47 7.27
C ASN A 92 -9.07 -2.68 5.99
N VAL A 93 -8.59 -1.45 5.95
CA VAL A 93 -8.72 -0.56 4.80
C VAL A 93 -7.34 -0.12 4.34
N PHE A 94 -7.05 -0.38 3.07
CA PHE A 94 -5.89 0.14 2.36
C PHE A 94 -6.36 1.28 1.48
N SER A 95 -5.81 2.48 1.65
CA SER A 95 -6.17 3.62 0.82
C SER A 95 -4.96 4.23 0.15
N PHE A 96 -5.19 4.73 -1.06
CA PHE A 96 -4.18 5.40 -1.86
C PHE A 96 -4.67 6.80 -2.18
N ASP A 97 -3.92 7.81 -1.75
CA ASP A 97 -4.24 9.21 -1.99
C ASP A 97 -3.26 9.80 -3.01
N VAL A 98 -3.80 10.55 -3.94
CA VAL A 98 -3.03 11.32 -4.91
C VAL A 98 -3.38 12.79 -4.76
N SER A 99 -2.36 13.61 -4.53
CA SER A 99 -2.50 15.06 -4.53
C SER A 99 -1.75 15.61 -5.74
N SER A 100 -2.47 16.14 -6.72
CA SER A 100 -1.89 16.71 -7.95
C SER A 100 -2.85 17.70 -8.58
N GLY A 101 -2.34 18.53 -9.51
CA GLY A 101 -3.18 19.35 -10.35
C GLY A 101 -3.86 18.55 -11.46
N GLU A 102 -3.24 17.48 -11.89
CA GLU A 102 -3.74 16.62 -12.97
C GLU A 102 -3.22 15.21 -12.76
N LEU A 103 -4.12 14.25 -12.76
CA LEU A 103 -3.81 12.84 -12.65
C LEU A 103 -3.90 12.19 -14.03
N ASN A 104 -2.77 11.76 -14.60
CA ASN A 104 -2.75 11.08 -15.89
C ASN A 104 -2.73 9.57 -15.72
N PHE A 105 -1.67 9.03 -15.12
CA PHE A 105 -1.54 7.59 -14.93
C PHE A 105 -0.72 7.26 -13.70
N VAL A 106 -1.31 6.55 -12.77
CA VAL A 106 -0.64 5.94 -11.63
C VAL A 106 -1.21 4.53 -11.46
N GLN A 107 -0.34 3.54 -11.40
CA GLN A 107 -0.75 2.16 -11.19
C GLN A 107 0.07 1.52 -10.08
N ILE A 108 -0.60 0.87 -9.16
CA ILE A 108 0.02 -0.03 -8.19
C ILE A 108 -0.23 -1.45 -8.66
N SER A 109 0.82 -2.24 -8.73
CA SER A 109 0.72 -3.65 -9.07
C SER A 109 1.46 -4.51 -8.06
N ASP A 110 1.05 -5.76 -7.99
CA ASP A 110 1.65 -6.77 -7.11
C ASP A 110 1.81 -6.26 -5.67
N ALA A 111 0.75 -5.61 -5.17
CA ALA A 111 0.73 -5.11 -3.80
C ALA A 111 0.47 -6.27 -2.85
N VAL A 112 1.46 -6.59 -2.04
CA VAL A 112 1.44 -7.72 -1.11
C VAL A 112 1.74 -7.22 0.30
N LEU A 113 0.93 -7.66 1.24
CA LEU A 113 1.16 -7.42 2.66
C LEU A 113 1.63 -8.72 3.30
N TRP A 114 2.86 -8.70 3.81
CA TRP A 114 3.45 -9.83 4.53
C TRP A 114 3.14 -9.66 6.00
N ILE A 115 2.51 -10.65 6.60
CA ILE A 115 2.06 -10.63 8.00
C ILE A 115 2.67 -11.78 8.78
N GLN A 116 2.60 -11.69 10.09
CA GLN A 116 2.92 -12.79 10.98
C GLN A 116 1.64 -13.29 11.63
N VAL A 117 1.50 -14.59 11.70
CA VAL A 117 0.35 -15.22 12.34
C VAL A 117 0.81 -16.14 13.45
N ASP A 118 0.04 -16.19 14.53
CA ASP A 118 0.30 -17.07 15.65
C ASP A 118 -0.16 -18.49 15.31
N VAL A 119 0.61 -19.45 15.77
CA VAL A 119 0.37 -20.86 15.49
C VAL A 119 -0.22 -21.55 16.70
#